data_d4fc58c657e27e0b946fc1c9c81aa7e4
#
_entry.id   d4fc58c657e27e0b946fc1c9c81aa7e4
#
_cell.length_a   1.000
_cell.length_b   1.000
_cell.length_c   1.000
_cell.angle_alpha   90.00
_cell.angle_beta   90.00
_cell.angle_gamma   90.00
#
_symmetry.space_group_name_H-M   'P 1'
#
loop_
_entity.id
_entity.type
_entity.pdbx_description
1 polymer ?
#
loop_
_entity_poly.entity_id
_entity_poly.type
_entity_poly.pdbx_seq_one_letter_code
_entity_poly.pdbx_strand_id
1 'polypeptide(L)'
;MKTNIGVIGCGWLGFPLAVSLLDEGYVVRGTTTNSEKLEDLAEAGILPFQIALTEEGIQGNIEDFLESLNVLVINVPPKLRRQPHANYVAKMKYLHTAMQKAKVPHAIVVSSTSVYGNHPDDITEETTPTPATESGRQLLETEKLFLKDESSANTIVRFGGLIGPKRHPVTMLSQKKGLKNGTAPVNLIHLEDCIAMLKTIISENYWAEVFNGVFPYHLTKQEYYQNEAEKRGIQAPEYLASAEETPKGRVLSKNYLLKGHTYLTPIDS
;
A
#
# COMPACT_ATOMS: atom_id res chain seq x y z
N MET A 1 14.25 1.12 25.75
CA MET A 1 13.44 2.30 25.31
C MET A 1 12.33 1.75 24.44
N LYS A 2 11.14 2.35 24.47
CA LYS A 2 10.06 1.95 23.55
C LYS A 2 10.40 2.43 22.13
N THR A 3 10.14 1.62 21.11
CA THR A 3 10.33 1.99 19.70
C THR A 3 9.28 2.99 19.27
N ASN A 4 9.71 4.10 18.68
CA ASN A 4 8.83 5.15 18.16
C ASN A 4 8.56 4.93 16.67
N ILE A 5 7.30 4.83 16.28
CA ILE A 5 6.86 4.59 14.90
C ILE A 5 6.00 5.77 14.43
N GLY A 6 6.36 6.32 13.29
CA GLY A 6 5.55 7.30 12.58
C GLY A 6 4.72 6.64 11.48
N VAL A 7 3.42 6.92 11.41
CA VAL A 7 2.56 6.52 10.29
C VAL A 7 2.10 7.77 9.56
N ILE A 8 2.71 8.06 8.41
CA ILE A 8 2.25 9.15 7.57
C ILE A 8 1.14 8.67 6.63
N GLY A 9 -0.08 9.19 6.87
CA GLY A 9 -1.29 8.80 6.15
C GLY A 9 -2.18 7.81 6.92
N CYS A 10 -2.71 8.21 8.08
CA CYS A 10 -3.69 7.47 8.87
C CYS A 10 -5.08 7.47 8.20
N GLY A 11 -5.15 6.83 7.02
CA GLY A 11 -6.38 6.55 6.29
C GLY A 11 -6.88 5.13 6.54
N TRP A 12 -7.49 4.53 5.50
CA TRP A 12 -8.13 3.21 5.58
C TRP A 12 -7.18 2.06 6.02
N LEU A 13 -5.91 2.08 5.62
CA LEU A 13 -4.89 1.13 6.09
C LEU A 13 -4.10 1.70 7.27
N GLY A 14 -3.68 2.98 7.20
CA GLY A 14 -2.74 3.55 8.17
C GLY A 14 -3.32 3.73 9.57
N PHE A 15 -4.62 4.01 9.72
CA PHE A 15 -5.25 4.14 11.03
C PHE A 15 -5.31 2.80 11.78
N PRO A 16 -5.90 1.71 11.22
CA PRO A 16 -5.90 0.42 11.91
C PRO A 16 -4.50 -0.17 12.10
N LEU A 17 -3.55 0.10 11.20
CA LEU A 17 -2.14 -0.24 11.43
C LEU A 17 -1.60 0.47 12.67
N ALA A 18 -1.82 1.78 12.80
CA ALA A 18 -1.35 2.57 13.93
C ALA A 18 -1.92 2.06 15.26
N VAL A 19 -3.21 1.72 15.31
CA VAL A 19 -3.85 1.09 16.48
C VAL A 19 -3.21 -0.25 16.79
N SER A 20 -3.03 -1.12 15.78
CA SER A 20 -2.42 -2.44 15.98
C SER A 20 -0.96 -2.37 16.46
N LEU A 21 -0.21 -1.32 16.09
CA LEU A 21 1.14 -1.07 16.60
C LEU A 21 1.14 -0.60 18.06
N LEU A 22 0.14 0.19 18.47
CA LEU A 22 -0.05 0.57 19.89
C LEU A 22 -0.32 -0.66 20.76
N ASP A 23 -1.16 -1.60 20.27
CA ASP A 23 -1.48 -2.85 20.96
C ASP A 23 -0.22 -3.73 21.20
N GLU A 24 0.78 -3.62 20.33
CA GLU A 24 2.09 -4.26 20.51
C GLU A 24 3.06 -3.46 21.42
N GLY A 25 2.61 -2.33 21.96
CA GLY A 25 3.38 -1.55 22.92
C GLY A 25 4.33 -0.52 22.32
N TYR A 26 4.28 -0.27 21.01
CA TYR A 26 5.03 0.82 20.37
C TYR A 26 4.47 2.19 20.77
N VAL A 27 5.27 3.23 20.63
CA VAL A 27 4.79 4.62 20.67
C VAL A 27 4.50 5.06 19.24
N VAL A 28 3.25 5.43 18.94
CA VAL A 28 2.84 5.70 17.57
C VAL A 28 2.46 7.17 17.39
N ARG A 29 3.06 7.80 16.39
CA ARG A 29 2.66 9.11 15.85
C ARG A 29 1.91 8.88 14.53
N GLY A 30 0.79 9.57 14.36
CA GLY A 30 -0.03 9.43 13.16
C GLY A 30 -0.34 10.76 12.49
N THR A 31 -0.38 10.79 11.15
CA THR A 31 -0.72 12.01 10.44
C THR A 31 -2.07 11.92 9.72
N THR A 32 -2.75 13.05 9.67
CA THR A 32 -3.92 13.27 8.82
C THR A 32 -3.84 14.65 8.16
N THR A 33 -4.51 14.80 7.00
CA THR A 33 -4.69 16.10 6.36
C THR A 33 -6.00 16.80 6.82
N ASN A 34 -6.90 16.07 7.50
CA ASN A 34 -8.17 16.57 7.99
C ASN A 34 -8.10 16.83 9.50
N SER A 35 -8.27 18.09 9.91
CA SER A 35 -8.22 18.49 11.32
C SER A 35 -9.28 17.79 12.19
N GLU A 36 -10.46 17.50 11.65
CA GLU A 36 -11.53 16.80 12.38
C GLU A 36 -11.14 15.38 12.84
N LYS A 37 -10.16 14.76 12.15
CA LYS A 37 -9.67 13.43 12.50
C LYS A 37 -8.52 13.42 13.52
N LEU A 38 -8.08 14.57 13.99
CA LEU A 38 -7.03 14.63 15.02
C LEU A 38 -7.53 14.07 16.35
N GLU A 39 -8.79 14.35 16.69
CA GLU A 39 -9.43 13.82 17.89
C GLU A 39 -9.57 12.30 17.81
N ASP A 40 -10.05 11.74 16.68
CA ASP A 40 -10.14 10.29 16.46
C ASP A 40 -8.77 9.59 16.69
N LEU A 41 -7.67 10.21 16.20
CA LEU A 41 -6.31 9.70 16.41
C LEU A 41 -5.92 9.74 17.88
N ALA A 42 -6.19 10.85 18.57
CA ALA A 42 -5.86 11.04 19.99
C ALA A 42 -6.65 10.07 20.88
N GLU A 43 -7.94 9.90 20.65
CA GLU A 43 -8.80 8.96 21.38
C GLU A 43 -8.34 7.51 21.22
N ALA A 44 -7.80 7.15 20.03
CA ALA A 44 -7.17 5.85 19.81
C ALA A 44 -5.79 5.68 20.46
N GLY A 45 -5.26 6.71 21.14
CA GLY A 45 -3.92 6.69 21.77
C GLY A 45 -2.76 7.02 20.84
N ILE A 46 -3.04 7.43 19.59
CA ILE A 46 -2.04 7.82 18.61
C ILE A 46 -1.71 9.31 18.84
N LEU A 47 -0.43 9.68 18.88
CA LEU A 47 0.00 11.08 18.92
C LEU A 47 -0.30 11.75 17.57
N PRO A 48 -1.28 12.69 17.49
CA PRO A 48 -1.79 13.17 16.22
C PRO A 48 -1.00 14.34 15.68
N PHE A 49 -0.81 14.36 14.34
CA PHE A 49 -0.19 15.47 13.62
C PHE A 49 -1.00 15.82 12.38
N GLN A 50 -1.28 17.11 12.19
CA GLN A 50 -1.86 17.58 10.95
C GLN A 50 -0.73 17.89 9.96
N ILE A 51 -0.53 17.00 8.97
CA ILE A 51 0.52 17.15 7.96
C ILE A 51 -0.05 16.89 6.57
N ALA A 52 0.25 17.80 5.64
CA ALA A 52 -0.07 17.64 4.23
C ALA A 52 1.18 17.74 3.37
N LEU A 53 1.39 16.72 2.52
CA LEU A 53 2.46 16.75 1.52
C LEU A 53 1.93 17.41 0.25
N THR A 54 2.52 18.52 -0.14
CA THR A 54 2.20 19.27 -1.36
C THR A 54 3.36 19.24 -2.35
N GLU A 55 3.15 19.73 -3.55
CA GLU A 55 4.19 19.82 -4.59
C GLU A 55 5.18 20.94 -4.31
N GLU A 56 4.80 21.90 -3.47
CA GLU A 56 5.60 23.06 -3.06
C GLU A 56 6.31 22.84 -1.71
N GLY A 57 5.98 21.77 -0.97
CA GLY A 57 6.58 21.48 0.33
C GLY A 57 5.65 20.69 1.26
N ILE A 58 6.01 20.70 2.54
CA ILE A 58 5.26 20.04 3.61
C ILE A 58 4.56 21.10 4.45
N GLN A 59 3.26 20.96 4.62
CA GLN A 59 2.47 21.79 5.53
C GLN A 59 2.30 21.06 6.86
N GLY A 60 2.43 21.77 7.97
CA GLY A 60 2.39 21.23 9.33
C GLY A 60 3.78 20.99 9.91
N ASN A 61 3.83 20.58 11.17
CA ASN A 61 5.08 20.40 11.90
C ASN A 61 5.70 19.02 11.65
N ILE A 62 6.39 18.90 10.53
CA ILE A 62 7.06 17.65 10.13
C ILE A 62 8.28 17.33 11.01
N GLU A 63 8.95 18.34 11.54
CA GLU A 63 10.14 18.16 12.36
C GLU A 63 9.79 17.46 13.68
N ASP A 64 8.78 17.94 14.41
CA ASP A 64 8.29 17.29 15.64
C ASP A 64 7.71 15.89 15.36
N PHE A 65 7.02 15.72 14.20
CA PHE A 65 6.51 14.40 13.83
C PHE A 65 7.63 13.38 13.64
N LEU A 66 8.74 13.76 13.00
CA LEU A 66 9.88 12.88 12.69
C LEU A 66 10.89 12.76 13.84
N GLU A 67 10.79 13.60 14.86
CA GLU A 67 11.75 13.63 15.97
C GLU A 67 11.88 12.27 16.65
N SER A 68 13.09 11.73 16.72
CA SER A 68 13.41 10.47 17.41
C SER A 68 12.58 9.25 16.95
N LEU A 69 12.09 9.25 15.72
CA LEU A 69 11.46 8.06 15.14
C LEU A 69 12.52 6.99 14.86
N ASN A 70 12.15 5.73 15.13
CA ASN A 70 12.92 4.56 14.73
C ASN A 70 12.46 4.04 13.36
N VAL A 71 11.15 4.13 13.07
CA VAL A 71 10.56 3.66 11.82
C VAL A 71 9.53 4.67 11.32
N LEU A 72 9.54 4.96 10.02
CA LEU A 72 8.50 5.73 9.33
C LEU A 72 7.74 4.84 8.34
N VAL A 73 6.46 4.62 8.56
CA VAL A 73 5.57 3.97 7.57
C VAL A 73 4.95 5.04 6.69
N ILE A 74 5.26 5.00 5.39
CA ILE A 74 4.78 5.95 4.38
C ILE A 74 3.60 5.31 3.63
N ASN A 75 2.38 5.67 4.02
CA ASN A 75 1.13 5.14 3.47
C ASN A 75 0.30 6.23 2.77
N VAL A 76 0.95 7.00 1.90
CA VAL A 76 0.33 8.10 1.13
C VAL A 76 0.17 7.69 -0.32
N PRO A 77 -1.06 7.56 -0.84
CA PRO A 77 -1.27 7.19 -2.24
C PRO A 77 -1.05 8.37 -3.20
N PRO A 78 -0.63 8.12 -4.45
CA PRO A 78 -0.42 9.17 -5.45
C PRO A 78 -1.69 9.92 -5.87
N LYS A 79 -2.90 9.31 -5.70
CA LYS A 79 -4.24 9.89 -6.02
C LYS A 79 -4.42 10.38 -7.46
N LEU A 80 -3.61 9.97 -8.43
CA LEU A 80 -3.61 10.46 -9.81
C LEU A 80 -4.91 10.19 -10.59
N ARG A 81 -5.74 9.23 -10.15
CA ARG A 81 -7.08 9.04 -10.73
C ARG A 81 -8.01 10.24 -10.51
N ARG A 82 -7.82 10.99 -9.42
CA ARG A 82 -8.62 12.20 -9.07
C ARG A 82 -7.88 13.49 -9.41
N GLN A 83 -6.57 13.44 -9.46
CA GLN A 83 -5.67 14.57 -9.74
C GLN A 83 -4.62 14.13 -10.77
N PRO A 84 -4.98 14.06 -12.08
CA PRO A 84 -4.12 13.46 -13.10
C PRO A 84 -2.77 14.15 -13.30
N HIS A 85 -2.68 15.43 -12.94
CA HIS A 85 -1.47 16.27 -13.10
C HIS A 85 -0.64 16.36 -11.80
N ALA A 86 -1.06 15.70 -10.72
CA ALA A 86 -0.32 15.78 -9.46
C ALA A 86 1.06 15.11 -9.57
N ASN A 87 2.07 15.77 -9.05
CA ASN A 87 3.44 15.27 -8.98
C ASN A 87 3.68 14.62 -7.61
N TYR A 88 3.40 13.33 -7.53
CA TYR A 88 3.62 12.55 -6.32
C TYR A 88 5.10 12.46 -5.94
N VAL A 89 5.98 12.37 -6.93
CA VAL A 89 7.42 12.28 -6.71
C VAL A 89 7.96 13.55 -6.03
N ALA A 90 7.48 14.74 -6.42
CA ALA A 90 7.85 15.99 -5.76
C ALA A 90 7.49 15.95 -4.27
N LYS A 91 6.27 15.50 -3.93
CA LYS A 91 5.83 15.35 -2.54
C LYS A 91 6.73 14.40 -1.74
N MET A 92 7.10 13.27 -2.36
CA MET A 92 7.96 12.28 -1.71
C MET A 92 9.41 12.76 -1.56
N LYS A 93 9.91 13.58 -2.47
CA LYS A 93 11.24 14.22 -2.32
C LYS A 93 11.32 15.13 -1.11
N TYR A 94 10.29 15.94 -0.86
CA TYR A 94 10.24 16.77 0.37
C TYR A 94 10.22 15.92 1.63
N LEU A 95 9.40 14.85 1.66
CA LEU A 95 9.35 13.93 2.79
C LEU A 95 10.69 13.22 3.01
N HIS A 96 11.31 12.73 1.96
CA HIS A 96 12.60 12.06 2.01
C HIS A 96 13.70 13.00 2.56
N THR A 97 13.77 14.25 2.09
CA THR A 97 14.70 15.26 2.62
C THR A 97 14.46 15.53 4.10
N ALA A 98 13.19 15.64 4.53
CA ALA A 98 12.87 15.83 5.94
C ALA A 98 13.28 14.62 6.80
N MET A 99 13.05 13.40 6.29
CA MET A 99 13.45 12.14 6.93
C MET A 99 14.98 12.06 7.12
N GLN A 100 15.77 12.39 6.08
CA GLN A 100 17.22 12.44 6.15
C GLN A 100 17.71 13.46 7.19
N LYS A 101 17.13 14.69 7.20
CA LYS A 101 17.45 15.72 8.19
C LYS A 101 17.18 15.25 9.61
N ALA A 102 16.07 14.56 9.85
CA ALA A 102 15.70 13.99 11.14
C ALA A 102 16.47 12.70 11.49
N LYS A 103 17.26 12.16 10.55
CA LYS A 103 18.03 10.91 10.69
C LYS A 103 17.16 9.71 11.08
N VAL A 104 15.98 9.58 10.48
CA VAL A 104 15.13 8.41 10.68
C VAL A 104 15.80 7.18 10.04
N PRO A 105 16.14 6.13 10.80
CA PRO A 105 16.99 5.06 10.30
C PRO A 105 16.28 4.11 9.34
N HIS A 106 14.94 3.97 9.44
CA HIS A 106 14.18 3.01 8.66
C HIS A 106 12.89 3.61 8.14
N ALA A 107 12.56 3.33 6.88
CA ALA A 107 11.23 3.59 6.35
C ALA A 107 10.64 2.36 5.66
N ILE A 108 9.32 2.22 5.76
CA ILE A 108 8.52 1.30 4.94
C ILE A 108 7.68 2.14 3.98
N VAL A 109 7.97 2.01 2.69
CA VAL A 109 7.21 2.70 1.64
C VAL A 109 6.12 1.77 1.11
N VAL A 110 4.88 2.12 1.39
CA VAL A 110 3.72 1.40 0.83
C VAL A 110 3.54 1.79 -0.63
N SER A 111 3.87 0.86 -1.51
CA SER A 111 3.80 0.96 -2.96
C SER A 111 2.67 0.07 -3.52
N SER A 112 2.71 -0.23 -4.80
CA SER A 112 1.67 -1.02 -5.48
C SER A 112 2.28 -1.93 -6.54
N THR A 113 1.69 -3.11 -6.74
CA THR A 113 1.99 -3.99 -7.86
C THR A 113 1.77 -3.37 -9.25
N SER A 114 1.13 -2.20 -9.31
CA SER A 114 1.00 -1.43 -10.56
C SER A 114 2.33 -0.99 -11.17
N VAL A 115 3.41 -1.01 -10.41
CA VAL A 115 4.77 -0.74 -10.92
C VAL A 115 5.25 -1.78 -11.93
N TYR A 116 4.71 -3.01 -11.88
CA TYR A 116 5.07 -4.07 -12.84
C TYR A 116 4.44 -3.91 -14.22
N GLY A 117 3.34 -3.16 -14.33
CA GLY A 117 2.63 -2.95 -15.59
C GLY A 117 1.89 -4.19 -16.08
N ASN A 118 2.00 -4.45 -17.38
CA ASN A 118 1.42 -5.61 -18.05
C ASN A 118 2.53 -6.64 -18.29
N HIS A 119 2.53 -7.70 -17.51
CA HIS A 119 3.48 -8.79 -17.62
C HIS A 119 2.70 -10.09 -17.87
N PRO A 120 3.04 -10.91 -18.88
CA PRO A 120 2.29 -12.13 -19.20
C PRO A 120 2.55 -13.28 -18.23
N ASP A 121 3.75 -13.36 -17.67
CA ASP A 121 4.20 -14.42 -16.79
C ASP A 121 4.00 -14.07 -15.33
N ASP A 122 4.24 -15.03 -14.43
CA ASP A 122 4.25 -14.82 -13.00
C ASP A 122 5.27 -13.76 -12.59
N ILE A 123 4.86 -12.87 -11.73
CA ILE A 123 5.60 -11.71 -11.27
C ILE A 123 6.05 -11.95 -9.83
N THR A 124 7.35 -11.81 -9.59
CA THR A 124 7.94 -11.82 -8.25
C THR A 124 8.63 -10.48 -7.95
N GLU A 125 9.20 -10.36 -6.77
CA GLU A 125 9.99 -9.17 -6.41
C GLU A 125 11.24 -9.00 -7.28
N GLU A 126 11.72 -10.07 -7.91
CA GLU A 126 12.87 -10.07 -8.84
C GLU A 126 12.48 -9.57 -10.25
N THR A 127 11.18 -9.56 -10.57
CA THR A 127 10.70 -9.09 -11.87
C THR A 127 10.96 -7.60 -12.04
N THR A 128 11.60 -7.23 -13.14
CA THR A 128 11.89 -5.82 -13.46
C THR A 128 10.58 -5.03 -13.64
N PRO A 129 10.36 -3.96 -12.86
CA PRO A 129 9.18 -3.12 -13.02
C PRO A 129 9.13 -2.38 -14.34
N THR A 130 7.97 -2.48 -15.04
CA THR A 130 7.70 -1.80 -16.34
C THR A 130 6.32 -1.14 -16.31
N PRO A 131 6.14 -0.06 -15.53
CA PRO A 131 4.83 0.51 -15.27
C PRO A 131 4.14 1.02 -16.54
N ALA A 132 2.89 0.60 -16.74
CA ALA A 132 2.06 1.00 -17.88
C ALA A 132 1.22 2.26 -17.60
N THR A 133 1.17 2.75 -16.36
CA THR A 133 0.37 3.90 -15.96
C THR A 133 1.22 4.98 -15.32
N GLU A 134 0.76 6.24 -15.39
CA GLU A 134 1.46 7.34 -14.73
C GLU A 134 1.60 7.12 -13.21
N SER A 135 0.57 6.60 -12.56
CA SER A 135 0.64 6.25 -11.14
C SER A 135 1.73 5.21 -10.85
N GLY A 136 1.84 4.18 -11.69
CA GLY A 136 2.89 3.17 -11.56
C GLY A 136 4.29 3.75 -11.79
N ARG A 137 4.44 4.68 -12.76
CA ARG A 137 5.73 5.35 -13.02
C ARG A 137 6.19 6.19 -11.82
N GLN A 138 5.30 7.02 -11.27
CA GLN A 138 5.64 7.87 -10.13
C GLN A 138 5.88 7.06 -8.85
N LEU A 139 5.16 5.94 -8.64
CA LEU A 139 5.46 5.01 -7.56
C LEU A 139 6.85 4.39 -7.72
N LEU A 140 7.19 3.88 -8.89
CA LEU A 140 8.52 3.29 -9.16
C LEU A 140 9.65 4.32 -8.99
N GLU A 141 9.44 5.56 -9.41
CA GLU A 141 10.42 6.64 -9.20
C GLU A 141 10.60 6.93 -7.70
N THR A 142 9.52 6.91 -6.94
CA THR A 142 9.55 7.05 -5.48
C THR A 142 10.27 5.86 -4.83
N GLU A 143 9.99 4.63 -5.22
CA GLU A 143 10.73 3.45 -4.72
C GLU A 143 12.23 3.61 -4.93
N LYS A 144 12.65 4.01 -6.14
CA LYS A 144 14.06 4.25 -6.47
C LYS A 144 14.70 5.34 -5.62
N LEU A 145 13.94 6.40 -5.27
CA LEU A 145 14.43 7.47 -4.39
C LEU A 145 14.79 6.93 -3.01
N PHE A 146 13.91 6.12 -2.41
CA PHE A 146 14.15 5.56 -1.08
C PHE A 146 15.17 4.42 -1.08
N LEU A 147 15.16 3.53 -2.08
CA LEU A 147 16.12 2.41 -2.17
C LEU A 147 17.57 2.86 -2.42
N LYS A 148 17.77 4.03 -3.01
CA LYS A 148 19.11 4.60 -3.25
C LYS A 148 19.68 5.39 -2.06
N ASP A 149 18.87 5.60 -1.03
CA ASP A 149 19.31 6.33 0.15
C ASP A 149 20.18 5.45 1.05
N GLU A 150 21.47 5.74 1.07
CA GLU A 150 22.45 5.03 1.90
C GLU A 150 22.43 5.48 3.37
N SER A 151 21.72 6.57 3.69
CA SER A 151 21.62 7.09 5.06
C SER A 151 20.56 6.38 5.90
N SER A 152 19.69 5.59 5.28
CA SER A 152 18.61 4.84 5.92
C SER A 152 18.37 3.51 5.21
N ALA A 153 17.91 2.51 5.96
CA ALA A 153 17.56 1.21 5.39
C ALA A 153 16.05 1.15 5.13
N ASN A 154 15.67 1.31 3.86
CA ASN A 154 14.28 1.49 3.45
C ASN A 154 13.71 0.25 2.77
N THR A 155 12.53 -0.19 3.21
CA THR A 155 11.83 -1.35 2.68
C THR A 155 10.64 -0.91 1.84
N ILE A 156 10.45 -1.54 0.69
CA ILE A 156 9.32 -1.29 -0.20
C ILE A 156 8.32 -2.43 -0.08
N VAL A 157 7.04 -2.10 0.09
CA VAL A 157 5.95 -3.07 0.08
C VAL A 157 4.98 -2.76 -1.05
N ARG A 158 4.96 -3.62 -2.08
CA ARG A 158 4.11 -3.50 -3.27
C ARG A 158 2.82 -4.27 -3.04
N PHE A 159 1.81 -3.62 -2.51
CA PHE A 159 0.51 -4.26 -2.33
C PHE A 159 -0.26 -4.43 -3.64
N GLY A 160 -0.97 -5.56 -3.75
CA GLY A 160 -2.02 -5.79 -4.73
C GLY A 160 -3.25 -4.91 -4.49
N GLY A 161 -4.37 -5.29 -5.10
CA GLY A 161 -5.64 -4.62 -4.84
C GLY A 161 -6.08 -4.81 -3.39
N LEU A 162 -6.26 -3.73 -2.66
CA LEU A 162 -6.63 -3.77 -1.24
C LEU A 162 -8.13 -4.02 -1.09
N ILE A 163 -8.48 -5.03 -0.29
CA ILE A 163 -9.87 -5.36 0.10
C ILE A 163 -10.01 -5.43 1.63
N GLY A 164 -11.24 -5.33 2.12
CA GLY A 164 -11.56 -5.43 3.54
C GLY A 164 -12.81 -4.61 3.90
N PRO A 165 -13.01 -4.24 5.16
CA PRO A 165 -14.20 -3.55 5.62
C PRO A 165 -14.55 -2.31 4.79
N LYS A 166 -15.78 -2.27 4.25
CA LYS A 166 -16.32 -1.19 3.41
C LYS A 166 -15.51 -0.90 2.13
N ARG A 167 -14.64 -1.82 1.73
CA ARG A 167 -13.80 -1.66 0.53
C ARG A 167 -13.67 -2.99 -0.19
N HIS A 168 -14.40 -3.12 -1.29
CA HIS A 168 -14.28 -4.25 -2.20
C HIS A 168 -14.54 -3.82 -3.65
N PRO A 169 -13.69 -4.23 -4.62
CA PRO A 169 -13.86 -3.81 -6.02
C PRO A 169 -15.22 -4.20 -6.62
N VAL A 170 -15.79 -5.33 -6.22
CA VAL A 170 -17.07 -5.83 -6.77
C VAL A 170 -18.20 -4.81 -6.62
N THR A 171 -18.25 -4.03 -5.54
CA THR A 171 -19.28 -3.00 -5.34
C THR A 171 -19.22 -1.89 -6.39
N MET A 172 -17.99 -1.54 -6.84
CA MET A 172 -17.78 -0.55 -7.89
C MET A 172 -17.93 -1.14 -9.30
N LEU A 173 -17.77 -2.44 -9.44
CA LEU A 173 -17.87 -3.16 -10.71
C LEU A 173 -19.28 -3.66 -10.97
N SER A 174 -20.12 -3.80 -9.95
CA SER A 174 -21.52 -4.22 -10.07
C SER A 174 -22.24 -3.43 -11.18
N GLN A 175 -23.04 -4.13 -11.95
CA GLN A 175 -23.81 -3.62 -13.10
C GLN A 175 -22.97 -3.12 -14.29
N LYS A 176 -21.64 -3.11 -14.21
CA LYS A 176 -20.81 -2.71 -15.35
C LYS A 176 -20.80 -3.80 -16.41
N LYS A 177 -20.89 -3.37 -17.66
CA LYS A 177 -20.86 -4.25 -18.84
C LYS A 177 -19.66 -3.94 -19.72
N GLY A 178 -19.26 -4.95 -20.50
CA GLY A 178 -18.18 -4.78 -21.47
C GLY A 178 -16.80 -4.62 -20.84
N LEU A 179 -16.58 -5.17 -19.65
CA LEU A 179 -15.28 -5.15 -19.00
C LEU A 179 -14.29 -6.02 -19.77
N LYS A 180 -13.04 -5.59 -19.81
CA LYS A 180 -11.94 -6.34 -20.46
C LYS A 180 -11.13 -7.13 -19.43
N ASN A 181 -10.31 -8.06 -19.92
CA ASN A 181 -9.36 -8.86 -19.12
C ASN A 181 -10.07 -9.71 -18.05
N GLY A 182 -11.19 -10.35 -18.40
CA GLY A 182 -11.94 -11.26 -17.54
C GLY A 182 -11.12 -12.48 -17.13
N THR A 183 -10.26 -12.99 -18.02
CA THR A 183 -9.36 -14.13 -17.81
C THR A 183 -8.12 -13.80 -16.96
N ALA A 184 -7.80 -12.51 -16.79
CA ALA A 184 -6.64 -12.10 -15.98
C ALA A 184 -6.86 -12.48 -14.50
N PRO A 185 -5.79 -12.91 -13.77
CA PRO A 185 -5.90 -13.27 -12.37
C PRO A 185 -6.24 -12.05 -11.50
N VAL A 186 -6.95 -12.28 -10.41
CA VAL A 186 -7.01 -11.29 -9.32
C VAL A 186 -5.70 -11.31 -8.53
N ASN A 187 -5.19 -10.15 -8.22
CA ASN A 187 -4.03 -9.95 -7.35
C ASN A 187 -4.47 -9.04 -6.20
N LEU A 188 -5.07 -9.64 -5.16
CA LEU A 188 -5.70 -8.92 -4.05
C LEU A 188 -5.04 -9.28 -2.72
N ILE A 189 -5.26 -8.44 -1.72
CA ILE A 189 -4.85 -8.69 -0.33
C ILE A 189 -5.85 -8.05 0.62
N HIS A 190 -6.17 -8.73 1.71
CA HIS A 190 -7.05 -8.21 2.74
C HIS A 190 -6.33 -7.23 3.66
N LEU A 191 -7.07 -6.28 4.25
CA LEU A 191 -6.56 -5.27 5.19
C LEU A 191 -5.77 -5.89 6.34
N GLU A 192 -6.28 -6.97 6.94
CA GLU A 192 -5.63 -7.64 8.07
C GLU A 192 -4.26 -8.20 7.69
N ASP A 193 -4.14 -8.79 6.51
CA ASP A 193 -2.85 -9.30 6.03
C ASP A 193 -1.88 -8.18 5.65
N CYS A 194 -2.39 -7.02 5.17
CA CYS A 194 -1.55 -5.83 4.99
C CYS A 194 -0.96 -5.36 6.32
N ILE A 195 -1.79 -5.30 7.37
CA ILE A 195 -1.37 -4.89 8.71
C ILE A 195 -0.37 -5.90 9.28
N ALA A 196 -0.69 -7.21 9.22
CA ALA A 196 0.18 -8.27 9.68
C ALA A 196 1.56 -8.22 9.01
N MET A 197 1.60 -8.06 7.69
CA MET A 197 2.83 -7.97 6.92
C MET A 197 3.69 -6.76 7.32
N LEU A 198 3.08 -5.56 7.46
CA LEU A 198 3.81 -4.35 7.88
C LEU A 198 4.37 -4.49 9.30
N LYS A 199 3.61 -5.08 10.21
CA LYS A 199 4.05 -5.39 11.58
C LYS A 199 5.20 -6.38 11.60
N THR A 200 5.10 -7.47 10.82
CA THR A 200 6.16 -8.47 10.68
C THR A 200 7.45 -7.84 10.17
N ILE A 201 7.40 -6.98 9.16
CA ILE A 201 8.59 -6.28 8.64
C ILE A 201 9.26 -5.46 9.76
N ILE A 202 8.48 -4.81 10.62
CA ILE A 202 9.00 -4.01 11.74
C ILE A 202 9.59 -4.92 12.82
N SER A 203 8.87 -5.95 13.27
CA SER A 203 9.30 -6.82 14.37
C SER A 203 10.52 -7.68 14.03
N GLU A 204 10.57 -8.18 12.78
CA GLU A 204 11.66 -9.02 12.28
C GLU A 204 12.83 -8.23 11.69
N ASN A 205 12.73 -6.90 11.66
CA ASN A 205 13.77 -6.00 11.12
C ASN A 205 14.13 -6.30 9.65
N TYR A 206 13.13 -6.54 8.79
CA TYR A 206 13.34 -6.77 7.36
C TYR A 206 13.56 -5.46 6.62
N TRP A 207 14.77 -4.91 6.75
CA TRP A 207 15.15 -3.63 6.16
C TRP A 207 15.90 -3.79 4.84
N ALA A 208 15.82 -2.76 3.99
CA ALA A 208 16.44 -2.70 2.67
C ALA A 208 15.98 -3.81 1.70
N GLU A 209 14.74 -4.23 1.84
CA GLU A 209 14.13 -5.31 1.04
C GLU A 209 12.93 -4.81 0.23
N VAL A 210 12.52 -5.61 -0.75
CA VAL A 210 11.27 -5.41 -1.50
C VAL A 210 10.36 -6.61 -1.26
N PHE A 211 9.09 -6.35 -0.95
CA PHE A 211 8.07 -7.36 -0.76
C PHE A 211 6.86 -7.09 -1.64
N ASN A 212 6.32 -8.13 -2.25
CA ASN A 212 4.98 -8.12 -2.79
C ASN A 212 4.00 -8.53 -1.69
N GLY A 213 2.89 -7.82 -1.57
CA GLY A 213 1.79 -8.15 -0.68
C GLY A 213 0.57 -8.56 -1.50
N VAL A 214 0.42 -9.85 -1.80
CA VAL A 214 -0.70 -10.42 -2.56
C VAL A 214 -1.04 -11.77 -1.96
N PHE A 215 -2.33 -12.01 -1.69
CA PHE A 215 -2.80 -13.31 -1.21
C PHE A 215 -2.57 -14.39 -2.28
N PRO A 216 -2.03 -15.57 -1.95
CA PRO A 216 -1.62 -16.59 -2.92
C PRO A 216 -2.78 -17.43 -3.48
N TYR A 217 -3.86 -16.77 -3.88
CA TYR A 217 -5.02 -17.38 -4.51
C TYR A 217 -5.50 -16.53 -5.67
N HIS A 218 -5.49 -17.10 -6.85
CA HIS A 218 -5.63 -16.35 -8.11
C HIS A 218 -6.68 -16.96 -9.01
N LEU A 219 -7.96 -16.74 -8.69
CA LEU A 219 -9.03 -16.93 -9.66
C LEU A 219 -8.93 -15.90 -10.80
N THR A 220 -9.59 -16.18 -11.90
CA THR A 220 -9.79 -15.13 -12.92
C THR A 220 -10.68 -14.02 -12.37
N LYS A 221 -10.53 -12.80 -12.90
CA LYS A 221 -11.36 -11.67 -12.47
C LYS A 221 -12.86 -11.95 -12.68
N GLN A 222 -13.21 -12.61 -13.79
CA GLN A 222 -14.59 -12.93 -14.10
C GLN A 222 -15.16 -13.88 -13.03
N GLU A 223 -14.49 -14.98 -12.75
CA GLU A 223 -14.93 -15.96 -11.73
C GLU A 223 -14.99 -15.32 -10.34
N TYR A 224 -13.92 -14.65 -9.95
CA TYR A 224 -13.84 -14.03 -8.63
C TYR A 224 -14.95 -13.00 -8.40
N TYR A 225 -15.13 -12.04 -9.31
CA TYR A 225 -16.13 -11.00 -9.13
C TYR A 225 -17.56 -11.47 -9.34
N GLN A 226 -17.77 -12.56 -10.10
CA GLN A 226 -19.06 -13.22 -10.20
C GLN A 226 -19.44 -13.87 -8.85
N ASN A 227 -18.54 -14.67 -8.27
CA ASN A 227 -18.73 -15.30 -6.97
C ASN A 227 -18.98 -14.27 -5.86
N GLU A 228 -18.17 -13.20 -5.86
CA GLU A 228 -18.29 -12.12 -4.85
C GLU A 228 -19.57 -11.29 -4.99
N ALA A 229 -20.08 -11.13 -6.21
CA ALA A 229 -21.37 -10.48 -6.45
C ALA A 229 -22.52 -11.36 -5.96
N GLU A 230 -22.47 -12.66 -6.22
CA GLU A 230 -23.47 -13.63 -5.75
C GLU A 230 -23.55 -13.67 -4.23
N LYS A 231 -22.39 -13.80 -3.53
CA LYS A 231 -22.32 -13.77 -2.06
C LYS A 231 -22.96 -12.50 -1.45
N ARG A 232 -22.88 -11.37 -2.15
CA ARG A 232 -23.41 -10.08 -1.69
C ARG A 232 -24.82 -9.76 -2.19
N GLY A 233 -25.43 -10.65 -2.97
CA GLY A 233 -26.74 -10.43 -3.56
C GLY A 233 -26.81 -9.21 -4.49
N ILE A 234 -25.71 -8.89 -5.18
CA ILE A 234 -25.63 -7.78 -6.13
C ILE A 234 -25.39 -8.29 -7.55
N GLN A 235 -25.75 -7.50 -8.55
CA GLN A 235 -25.56 -7.89 -9.94
C GLN A 235 -24.05 -7.99 -10.27
N ALA A 236 -23.65 -9.14 -10.83
CA ALA A 236 -22.29 -9.37 -11.26
C ALA A 236 -21.88 -8.45 -12.43
N PRO A 237 -20.60 -8.08 -12.53
CA PRO A 237 -20.10 -7.40 -13.71
C PRO A 237 -20.05 -8.35 -14.91
N GLU A 238 -20.28 -7.81 -16.11
CA GLU A 238 -20.22 -8.56 -17.37
C GLU A 238 -18.88 -8.29 -18.08
N TYR A 239 -18.16 -9.37 -18.38
CA TYR A 239 -16.89 -9.31 -19.11
C TYR A 239 -17.12 -9.66 -20.59
N LEU A 240 -16.36 -9.02 -21.47
CA LEU A 240 -16.34 -9.36 -22.89
C LEU A 240 -15.63 -10.70 -23.09
N ALA A 241 -16.22 -11.57 -23.88
CA ALA A 241 -15.54 -12.74 -24.44
C ALA A 241 -14.60 -12.24 -25.56
N SER A 242 -13.39 -11.82 -25.22
CA SER A 242 -12.47 -11.24 -26.22
C SER A 242 -11.23 -12.12 -26.41
N ALA A 243 -10.89 -12.34 -27.69
CA ALA A 243 -9.66 -13.00 -28.09
C ALA A 243 -8.42 -12.08 -27.99
N GLU A 244 -8.59 -10.78 -27.72
CA GLU A 244 -7.54 -9.76 -27.67
C GLU A 244 -7.22 -9.30 -26.25
N GLU A 245 -7.21 -10.21 -25.28
CA GLU A 245 -6.82 -9.86 -23.91
C GLU A 245 -5.31 -9.76 -23.80
N THR A 246 -4.83 -8.66 -23.22
CA THR A 246 -3.40 -8.56 -22.85
C THR A 246 -3.16 -9.52 -21.68
N PRO A 247 -2.30 -10.55 -21.86
CA PRO A 247 -2.01 -11.47 -20.77
C PRO A 247 -1.49 -10.71 -19.54
N LYS A 248 -1.96 -11.11 -18.36
CA LYS A 248 -1.49 -10.58 -17.09
C LYS A 248 -1.15 -11.73 -16.17
N GLY A 249 0.07 -11.73 -15.67
CA GLY A 249 0.56 -12.73 -14.74
C GLY A 249 0.00 -12.58 -13.32
N ARG A 250 0.17 -13.64 -12.56
CA ARG A 250 -0.06 -13.63 -11.11
C ARG A 250 1.09 -12.88 -10.45
N VAL A 251 0.77 -12.05 -9.47
CA VAL A 251 1.81 -11.46 -8.62
C VAL A 251 1.99 -12.35 -7.39
N LEU A 252 3.18 -12.85 -7.20
CA LEU A 252 3.55 -13.75 -6.12
C LEU A 252 4.33 -13.00 -5.05
N SER A 253 4.00 -13.25 -3.80
CA SER A 253 4.69 -12.71 -2.62
C SER A 253 5.85 -13.63 -2.22
N LYS A 254 6.83 -13.80 -3.14
CA LYS A 254 7.92 -14.77 -3.00
C LYS A 254 8.75 -14.52 -1.73
N ASN A 255 9.22 -13.29 -1.55
CA ASN A 255 10.13 -12.96 -0.45
C ASN A 255 9.49 -13.15 0.93
N TYR A 256 8.21 -12.79 1.10
CA TYR A 256 7.50 -12.94 2.36
C TYR A 256 7.27 -14.42 2.71
N LEU A 257 6.84 -15.22 1.73
CA LEU A 257 6.61 -16.65 1.91
C LEU A 257 7.91 -17.43 2.16
N LEU A 258 9.03 -17.07 1.50
CA LEU A 258 10.34 -17.70 1.72
C LEU A 258 10.89 -17.45 3.13
N LYS A 259 10.47 -16.38 3.80
CA LYS A 259 10.80 -16.12 5.21
C LYS A 259 9.93 -16.93 6.20
N GLY A 260 9.05 -17.81 5.70
CA GLY A 260 8.20 -18.68 6.50
C GLY A 260 6.88 -18.02 6.95
N HIS A 261 6.55 -16.83 6.47
CA HIS A 261 5.29 -16.17 6.79
C HIS A 261 4.17 -16.61 5.85
N THR A 262 2.94 -16.48 6.32
CA THR A 262 1.72 -16.84 5.57
C THR A 262 0.69 -15.72 5.63
N TYR A 263 -0.25 -15.76 4.71
CA TYR A 263 -1.45 -14.90 4.73
C TYR A 263 -2.58 -15.67 5.40
N LEU A 264 -3.34 -15.00 6.26
CA LEU A 264 -4.34 -15.64 7.11
C LEU A 264 -5.78 -15.31 6.70
N THR A 265 -5.99 -14.21 6.00
CA THR A 265 -7.32 -13.72 5.67
C THR A 265 -7.64 -13.99 4.21
N PRO A 266 -8.50 -14.99 3.91
CA PRO A 266 -8.91 -15.28 2.53
C PRO A 266 -9.51 -14.06 1.84
N ILE A 267 -9.27 -13.95 0.53
CA ILE A 267 -9.81 -12.84 -0.27
C ILE A 267 -11.24 -13.09 -0.74
N ASP A 268 -11.72 -14.30 -0.61
CA ASP A 268 -13.04 -14.80 -1.03
C ASP A 268 -13.99 -15.10 0.14
N SER A 269 -13.76 -14.47 1.28
CA SER A 269 -14.52 -14.65 2.53
C SER A 269 -15.78 -13.78 2.60
#